data_c6e71a3511658b162c084f14ce825fca
#
_entry.id   c6e71a3511658b162c084f14ce825fca
#
_cell.length_a   1.000
_cell.length_b   1.000
_cell.length_c   1.000
_cell.angle_alpha   90.00
_cell.angle_beta   90.00
_cell.angle_gamma   90.00
#
_symmetry.space_group_name_H-M   'P 1'
#
loop_
_entity.id
_entity.type
_entity.pdbx_description
1 polymer ?
#
loop_
_entity_poly.entity_id
_entity_poly.type
_entity_poly.pdbx_seq_one_letter_code
_entity_poly.pdbx_strand_id
1 'polypeptide(L)'
;IVETPETPSDQQVSPHFYTHSALFSGFARMRHMWKIAIPVVLINAVAQALLIIPSSTGGMTALFLLTVIVSAVVLLASAAFVQAASIEGALAHTTWSEVAQRVRSCGARFSITIVALAVLVILGMLLSPWLGLAVAAVCCFVTLAAMDGEANPAAANFRTIAARPVRWVVTMVIIGAVALVLWLLLAVNWFFIPTPAGSFIATTVCGIVTWWWSNSLALIYLSAKAARTETSEQV
;
A
#
# COMPACT_ATOMS: atom_id res chain seq x y z
N ILE A 1 -42.96 25.79 -12.31
CA ILE A 1 -42.17 25.27 -11.20
C ILE A 1 -41.09 24.46 -11.87
N VAL A 2 -39.90 25.02 -12.01
CA VAL A 2 -38.72 24.32 -12.53
C VAL A 2 -38.06 23.67 -11.34
N GLU A 3 -38.14 22.35 -11.26
CA GLU A 3 -37.36 21.57 -10.32
C GLU A 3 -35.88 21.72 -10.70
N THR A 4 -35.12 22.43 -9.91
CA THR A 4 -33.66 22.40 -9.95
C THR A 4 -33.20 20.98 -9.65
N PRO A 5 -32.36 20.35 -10.49
CA PRO A 5 -31.81 19.04 -10.19
C PRO A 5 -31.00 19.17 -8.89
N GLU A 6 -31.39 18.40 -7.87
CA GLU A 6 -30.64 18.26 -6.65
C GLU A 6 -29.24 17.78 -7.03
N THR A 7 -28.24 18.61 -6.77
CA THR A 7 -26.84 18.22 -6.76
C THR A 7 -26.72 17.00 -5.87
N PRO A 8 -26.02 15.91 -6.30
CA PRO A 8 -25.78 14.79 -5.43
C PRO A 8 -25.14 15.32 -4.14
N SER A 9 -25.95 15.36 -3.09
CA SER A 9 -25.50 15.79 -1.78
C SER A 9 -24.25 15.03 -1.44
N ASP A 10 -23.17 15.76 -1.15
CA ASP A 10 -21.96 15.29 -0.53
C ASP A 10 -22.34 14.18 0.46
N GLN A 11 -22.06 12.93 0.08
CA GLN A 11 -22.11 11.81 1.01
C GLN A 11 -20.99 12.06 2.01
N GLN A 12 -21.25 12.93 2.98
CA GLN A 12 -20.46 13.07 4.16
C GLN A 12 -20.28 11.67 4.73
N VAL A 13 -19.10 11.12 4.52
CA VAL A 13 -18.68 9.86 5.13
C VAL A 13 -18.84 10.03 6.63
N SER A 14 -19.92 9.48 7.18
CA SER A 14 -20.32 9.68 8.56
C SER A 14 -19.14 9.39 9.49
N PRO A 15 -18.79 10.28 10.42
CA PRO A 15 -17.64 10.12 11.32
C PRO A 15 -17.73 8.88 12.23
N HIS A 16 -18.88 8.24 12.30
CA HIS A 16 -19.13 7.05 13.11
C HIS A 16 -18.40 5.78 12.64
N PHE A 17 -17.91 5.71 11.38
CA PHE A 17 -17.14 4.56 10.89
C PHE A 17 -15.73 4.45 11.48
N TYR A 18 -15.25 5.42 12.23
CA TYR A 18 -13.86 5.50 12.70
C TYR A 18 -13.64 5.04 14.15
N THR A 19 -14.67 4.55 14.82
CA THR A 19 -14.59 4.13 16.24
C THR A 19 -14.01 2.73 16.45
N HIS A 20 -14.09 1.86 15.44
CA HIS A 20 -13.45 0.54 15.48
C HIS A 20 -11.99 0.62 15.06
N SER A 21 -11.17 -0.34 15.48
CA SER A 21 -9.75 -0.35 15.13
C SER A 21 -9.60 -0.30 13.60
N ALA A 22 -8.72 0.56 13.09
CA ALA A 22 -8.48 0.74 11.65
C ALA A 22 -8.10 -0.57 10.95
N LEU A 23 -7.55 -1.53 11.70
CA LEU A 23 -7.16 -2.86 11.23
C LEU A 23 -8.36 -3.73 10.88
N PHE A 24 -9.38 -3.77 11.74
CA PHE A 24 -10.62 -4.52 11.45
C PHE A 24 -11.42 -3.86 10.33
N SER A 25 -11.51 -2.53 10.35
CA SER A 25 -12.15 -1.77 9.27
C SER A 25 -11.42 -1.96 7.93
N GLY A 26 -10.08 -2.02 7.94
CA GLY A 26 -9.26 -2.34 6.78
C GLY A 26 -9.58 -3.71 6.20
N PHE A 27 -9.75 -4.72 7.05
CA PHE A 27 -10.14 -6.06 6.62
C PHE A 27 -11.58 -6.10 6.05
N ALA A 28 -12.54 -5.44 6.71
CA ALA A 28 -13.90 -5.35 6.20
C ALA A 28 -13.97 -4.71 4.80
N ARG A 29 -13.15 -3.67 4.57
CA ARG A 29 -13.07 -2.99 3.25
C ARG A 29 -12.43 -3.82 2.16
N MET A 30 -11.53 -4.75 2.46
CA MET A 30 -11.00 -5.70 1.48
C MET A 30 -12.13 -6.42 0.73
N ARG A 31 -13.20 -6.75 1.45
CA ARG A 31 -14.38 -7.41 0.88
C ARG A 31 -15.09 -6.57 -0.20
N HIS A 32 -15.05 -5.25 -0.12
CA HIS A 32 -15.68 -4.38 -1.12
C HIS A 32 -14.81 -4.17 -2.37
N MET A 33 -13.49 -4.33 -2.24
CA MET A 33 -12.51 -4.06 -3.30
C MET A 33 -11.90 -5.33 -3.90
N TRP A 34 -12.41 -6.51 -3.52
CA TRP A 34 -11.85 -7.79 -3.96
C TRP A 34 -11.77 -7.94 -5.48
N LYS A 35 -12.76 -7.38 -6.21
CA LYS A 35 -12.84 -7.43 -7.68
C LYS A 35 -11.66 -6.71 -8.36
N ILE A 36 -11.02 -5.78 -7.67
CA ILE A 36 -9.87 -5.03 -8.18
C ILE A 36 -8.57 -5.62 -7.63
N ALA A 37 -8.49 -5.80 -6.32
CA ALA A 37 -7.24 -6.14 -5.68
C ALA A 37 -6.84 -7.61 -5.90
N ILE A 38 -7.78 -8.57 -5.93
CA ILE A 38 -7.44 -9.98 -6.18
C ILE A 38 -6.80 -10.16 -7.56
N PRO A 39 -7.36 -9.66 -8.68
CA PRO A 39 -6.69 -9.75 -9.96
C PRO A 39 -5.29 -9.14 -9.97
N VAL A 40 -5.10 -7.98 -9.34
CA VAL A 40 -3.78 -7.32 -9.25
C VAL A 40 -2.77 -8.20 -8.49
N VAL A 41 -3.17 -8.74 -7.33
CA VAL A 41 -2.32 -9.62 -6.52
C VAL A 41 -1.98 -10.91 -7.29
N LEU A 42 -2.96 -11.53 -7.94
CA LEU A 42 -2.75 -12.77 -8.70
C LEU A 42 -1.87 -12.56 -9.95
N ILE A 43 -2.09 -11.47 -10.70
CA ILE A 43 -1.25 -11.12 -11.85
C ILE A 43 0.19 -10.93 -11.39
N ASN A 44 0.40 -10.19 -10.30
CA ASN A 44 1.74 -10.04 -9.73
C ASN A 44 2.33 -11.38 -9.30
N ALA A 45 1.57 -12.23 -8.61
CA ALA A 45 2.04 -13.54 -8.16
C ALA A 45 2.42 -14.46 -9.31
N VAL A 46 1.62 -14.50 -10.38
CA VAL A 46 1.94 -15.25 -11.61
C VAL A 46 3.22 -14.70 -12.26
N ALA A 47 3.31 -13.37 -12.42
CA ALA A 47 4.49 -12.74 -13.00
C ALA A 47 5.77 -13.08 -12.21
N GLN A 48 5.73 -12.98 -10.88
CA GLN A 48 6.87 -13.30 -10.01
C GLN A 48 7.24 -14.79 -10.08
N ALA A 49 6.25 -15.68 -10.14
CA ALA A 49 6.47 -17.12 -10.28
C ALA A 49 7.13 -17.48 -11.62
N LEU A 50 6.73 -16.82 -12.70
CA LEU A 50 7.34 -17.03 -14.03
C LEU A 50 8.74 -16.45 -14.10
N LEU A 51 9.00 -15.31 -13.47
CA LEU A 51 10.30 -14.64 -13.48
C LEU A 51 11.37 -15.37 -12.63
N ILE A 52 10.99 -16.29 -11.75
CA ILE A 52 11.97 -17.09 -11.00
C ILE A 52 12.66 -18.14 -11.87
N ILE A 53 12.04 -18.58 -12.96
CA ILE A 53 12.56 -19.63 -13.85
C ILE A 53 13.90 -19.20 -14.50
N PRO A 54 13.98 -18.02 -15.16
CA PRO A 54 15.24 -17.55 -15.72
C PRO A 54 16.30 -17.21 -14.67
N SER A 55 15.90 -16.79 -13.46
CA SER A 55 16.84 -16.41 -12.40
C SER A 55 17.56 -17.62 -11.78
N SER A 56 17.02 -18.83 -11.93
CA SER A 56 17.61 -20.07 -11.42
C SER A 56 18.79 -20.61 -12.24
N THR A 57 19.05 -20.05 -13.42
CA THR A 57 20.07 -20.57 -14.36
C THR A 57 21.52 -20.15 -14.07
N GLY A 58 21.76 -19.45 -12.97
CA GLY A 58 23.09 -19.17 -12.41
C GLY A 58 23.90 -18.09 -13.13
N GLY A 59 24.32 -17.10 -12.36
CA GLY A 59 25.21 -16.01 -12.78
C GLY A 59 24.51 -14.69 -13.14
N MET A 60 25.27 -13.59 -13.07
CA MET A 60 24.81 -12.25 -13.47
C MET A 60 24.79 -12.13 -15.01
N THR A 61 23.79 -12.71 -15.63
CA THR A 61 23.57 -12.61 -17.08
C THR A 61 22.68 -11.41 -17.40
N ALA A 62 22.70 -10.94 -18.66
CA ALA A 62 21.77 -9.90 -19.13
C ALA A 62 20.30 -10.32 -18.91
N LEU A 63 20.00 -11.61 -19.06
CA LEU A 63 18.69 -12.17 -18.79
C LEU A 63 18.29 -12.03 -17.31
N PHE A 64 19.21 -12.29 -16.39
CA PHE A 64 18.98 -12.08 -14.95
C PHE A 64 18.65 -10.61 -14.63
N LEU A 65 19.44 -9.67 -15.16
CA LEU A 65 19.20 -8.24 -14.97
C LEU A 65 17.85 -7.81 -15.53
N LEU A 66 17.49 -8.26 -16.72
CA LEU A 66 16.19 -8.01 -17.33
C LEU A 66 15.05 -8.54 -16.45
N THR A 67 15.19 -9.76 -15.93
CA THR A 67 14.21 -10.38 -15.02
C THR A 67 14.01 -9.56 -13.76
N VAL A 68 15.09 -9.07 -13.14
CA VAL A 68 15.03 -8.21 -11.94
C VAL A 68 14.30 -6.89 -12.25
N ILE A 69 14.62 -6.25 -13.38
CA ILE A 69 13.96 -5.00 -13.79
C ILE A 69 12.46 -5.23 -14.02
N VAL A 70 12.10 -6.26 -14.78
CA VAL A 70 10.67 -6.58 -15.04
C VAL A 70 9.95 -6.90 -13.74
N SER A 71 10.56 -7.68 -12.85
CA SER A 71 10.00 -7.97 -11.51
C SER A 71 9.74 -6.68 -10.71
N ALA A 72 10.72 -5.78 -10.68
CA ALA A 72 10.59 -4.50 -9.97
C ALA A 72 9.48 -3.62 -10.56
N VAL A 73 9.35 -3.56 -11.89
CA VAL A 73 8.28 -2.81 -12.56
C VAL A 73 6.91 -3.39 -12.24
N VAL A 74 6.76 -4.73 -12.28
CA VAL A 74 5.49 -5.40 -11.95
C VAL A 74 5.11 -5.17 -10.49
N LEU A 75 6.06 -5.27 -9.56
CA LEU A 75 5.85 -4.97 -8.14
C LEU A 75 5.41 -3.53 -7.93
N LEU A 76 6.10 -2.57 -8.56
CA LEU A 76 5.79 -1.15 -8.46
C LEU A 76 4.40 -0.83 -9.02
N ALA A 77 4.05 -1.38 -10.18
CA ALA A 77 2.73 -1.23 -10.76
C ALA A 77 1.64 -1.81 -9.85
N SER A 78 1.84 -3.03 -9.33
CA SER A 78 0.91 -3.68 -8.41
C SER A 78 0.72 -2.88 -7.12
N ALA A 79 1.80 -2.34 -6.54
CA ALA A 79 1.75 -1.49 -5.37
C ALA A 79 0.96 -0.20 -5.65
N ALA A 80 1.16 0.44 -6.81
CA ALA A 80 0.43 1.63 -7.22
C ALA A 80 -1.08 1.36 -7.32
N PHE A 81 -1.48 0.25 -7.97
CA PHE A 81 -2.89 -0.13 -8.08
C PHE A 81 -3.52 -0.46 -6.72
N VAL A 82 -2.83 -1.20 -5.87
CA VAL A 82 -3.31 -1.54 -4.51
C VAL A 82 -3.49 -0.28 -3.66
N GLN A 83 -2.54 0.65 -3.70
CA GLN A 83 -2.65 1.89 -2.92
C GLN A 83 -3.71 2.84 -3.48
N ALA A 84 -3.82 3.00 -4.80
CA ALA A 84 -4.88 3.78 -5.41
C ALA A 84 -6.26 3.20 -5.07
N ALA A 85 -6.44 1.88 -5.17
CA ALA A 85 -7.66 1.21 -4.79
C ALA A 85 -7.97 1.39 -3.28
N SER A 86 -6.96 1.38 -2.42
CA SER A 86 -7.14 1.58 -0.96
C SER A 86 -7.62 2.99 -0.62
N ILE A 87 -7.18 4.01 -1.36
CA ILE A 87 -7.65 5.40 -1.19
C ILE A 87 -9.06 5.54 -1.73
N GLU A 88 -9.34 5.13 -2.97
CA GLU A 88 -10.66 5.23 -3.58
C GLU A 88 -11.70 4.42 -2.80
N GLY A 89 -11.39 3.18 -2.44
CA GLY A 89 -12.27 2.32 -1.67
C GLY A 89 -12.52 2.77 -0.23
N ALA A 90 -11.71 3.70 0.28
CA ALA A 90 -11.97 4.35 1.55
C ALA A 90 -13.05 5.45 1.41
N LEU A 91 -13.25 5.98 0.22
CA LEU A 91 -14.18 7.07 -0.06
C LEU A 91 -15.56 6.57 -0.50
N ALA A 92 -15.62 5.58 -1.42
CA ALA A 92 -16.88 5.08 -1.98
C ALA A 92 -16.72 3.67 -2.62
N HIS A 93 -17.79 3.23 -3.33
CA HIS A 93 -17.68 2.08 -4.24
C HIS A 93 -16.71 2.38 -5.38
N THR A 94 -15.67 1.56 -5.48
CA THR A 94 -14.54 1.81 -6.37
C THR A 94 -14.66 1.02 -7.67
N THR A 95 -14.44 1.69 -8.79
CA THR A 95 -14.38 1.10 -10.13
C THR A 95 -12.95 1.02 -10.65
N TRP A 96 -12.71 0.12 -11.63
CA TRP A 96 -11.41 0.03 -12.30
C TRP A 96 -11.00 1.35 -12.98
N SER A 97 -11.96 2.10 -13.52
CA SER A 97 -11.71 3.37 -14.19
C SER A 97 -11.17 4.43 -13.22
N GLU A 98 -11.75 4.55 -12.03
CA GLU A 98 -11.32 5.50 -11.00
C GLU A 98 -9.90 5.18 -10.51
N VAL A 99 -9.64 3.90 -10.19
CA VAL A 99 -8.29 3.45 -9.79
C VAL A 99 -7.26 3.72 -10.89
N ALA A 100 -7.58 3.37 -12.15
CA ALA A 100 -6.70 3.62 -13.27
C ALA A 100 -6.46 5.11 -13.51
N GLN A 101 -7.49 5.94 -13.35
CA GLN A 101 -7.35 7.39 -13.46
C GLN A 101 -6.45 7.96 -12.35
N ARG A 102 -6.60 7.51 -11.10
CA ARG A 102 -5.72 7.91 -9.99
C ARG A 102 -4.28 7.47 -10.24
N VAL A 103 -4.07 6.24 -10.69
CA VAL A 103 -2.71 5.76 -11.05
C VAL A 103 -2.11 6.60 -12.18
N ARG A 104 -2.90 7.00 -13.19
CA ARG A 104 -2.41 7.88 -14.27
C ARG A 104 -2.04 9.26 -13.77
N SER A 105 -2.83 9.85 -12.87
CA SER A 105 -2.62 11.22 -12.38
C SER A 105 -1.51 11.31 -11.33
N CYS A 106 -1.40 10.34 -10.43
CA CYS A 106 -0.48 10.37 -9.29
C CYS A 106 0.66 9.35 -9.37
N GLY A 107 0.60 8.38 -10.31
CA GLY A 107 1.52 7.25 -10.38
C GLY A 107 2.99 7.63 -10.57
N ALA A 108 3.31 8.68 -11.33
CA ALA A 108 4.68 9.15 -11.47
C ALA A 108 5.25 9.65 -10.13
N ARG A 109 4.49 10.46 -9.41
CA ARG A 109 4.86 10.96 -8.07
C ARG A 109 4.99 9.80 -7.08
N PHE A 110 4.05 8.88 -7.10
CA PHE A 110 4.11 7.66 -6.29
C PHE A 110 5.36 6.84 -6.58
N SER A 111 5.68 6.61 -7.86
CA SER A 111 6.84 5.82 -8.26
C SER A 111 8.15 6.45 -7.81
N ILE A 112 8.31 7.77 -7.97
CA ILE A 112 9.48 8.49 -7.48
C ILE A 112 9.57 8.37 -5.96
N THR A 113 8.46 8.56 -5.26
CA THR A 113 8.41 8.52 -3.80
C THR A 113 8.74 7.14 -3.23
N ILE A 114 8.19 6.07 -3.82
CA ILE A 114 8.45 4.70 -3.33
C ILE A 114 9.88 4.27 -3.61
N VAL A 115 10.45 4.66 -4.76
CA VAL A 115 11.86 4.39 -5.08
C VAL A 115 12.78 5.15 -4.12
N ALA A 116 12.53 6.43 -3.88
CA ALA A 116 13.30 7.23 -2.92
C ALA A 116 13.21 6.65 -1.50
N LEU A 117 12.02 6.23 -1.07
CA LEU A 117 11.81 5.57 0.22
C LEU A 117 12.53 4.23 0.29
N ALA A 118 12.48 3.41 -0.75
CA ALA A 118 13.19 2.13 -0.82
C ALA A 118 14.71 2.33 -0.69
N VAL A 119 15.27 3.30 -1.40
CA VAL A 119 16.69 3.66 -1.27
C VAL A 119 17.01 4.09 0.16
N LEU A 120 16.18 4.93 0.77
CA LEU A 120 16.39 5.40 2.15
C LEU A 120 16.33 4.25 3.17
N VAL A 121 15.38 3.33 3.01
CA VAL A 121 15.26 2.12 3.84
C VAL A 121 16.47 1.21 3.67
N ILE A 122 16.91 0.97 2.43
CA ILE A 122 18.09 0.14 2.14
C ILE A 122 19.35 0.77 2.76
N LEU A 123 19.57 2.05 2.59
CA LEU A 123 20.69 2.77 3.22
C LEU A 123 20.63 2.68 4.75
N GLY A 124 19.41 2.83 5.32
CA GLY A 124 19.21 2.63 6.75
C GLY A 124 19.56 1.20 7.19
N MET A 125 19.15 0.18 6.45
CA MET A 125 19.46 -1.22 6.73
C MET A 125 20.95 -1.55 6.62
N LEU A 126 21.68 -0.91 5.70
CA LEU A 126 23.12 -1.06 5.57
C LEU A 126 23.87 -0.53 6.80
N LEU A 127 23.33 0.51 7.44
CA LEU A 127 23.89 1.05 8.70
C LEU A 127 23.45 0.23 9.90
N SER A 128 22.17 -0.11 9.98
CA SER A 128 21.59 -0.97 11.02
C SER A 128 20.21 -1.46 10.57
N PRO A 129 19.88 -2.76 10.72
CA PRO A 129 18.55 -3.28 10.42
C PRO A 129 17.44 -2.50 11.15
N TRP A 130 17.68 -2.08 12.38
CA TRP A 130 16.75 -1.31 13.20
C TRP A 130 16.49 0.08 12.64
N LEU A 131 17.51 0.71 12.06
CA LEU A 131 17.38 2.02 11.42
C LEU A 131 16.52 1.92 10.15
N GLY A 132 16.74 0.92 9.32
CA GLY A 132 15.90 0.68 8.14
C GLY A 132 14.43 0.44 8.50
N LEU A 133 14.17 -0.37 9.53
CA LEU A 133 12.81 -0.61 10.04
C LEU A 133 12.19 0.67 10.61
N ALA A 134 12.95 1.47 11.37
CA ALA A 134 12.47 2.75 11.90
C ALA A 134 12.11 3.73 10.78
N VAL A 135 12.92 3.83 9.73
CA VAL A 135 12.64 4.66 8.55
C VAL A 135 11.35 4.19 7.87
N ALA A 136 11.19 2.88 7.64
CA ALA A 136 9.98 2.33 7.03
C ALA A 136 8.73 2.63 7.86
N ALA A 137 8.80 2.48 9.18
CA ALA A 137 7.71 2.76 10.11
C ALA A 137 7.34 4.25 10.15
N VAL A 138 8.33 5.13 10.23
CA VAL A 138 8.12 6.59 10.29
C VAL A 138 7.60 7.13 8.97
N CYS A 139 7.96 6.55 7.83
CA CYS A 139 7.57 7.01 6.50
C CYS A 139 6.36 6.24 5.90
N CYS A 140 5.59 5.52 6.71
CA CYS A 140 4.56 4.60 6.24
C CYS A 140 3.40 5.24 5.46
N PHE A 141 3.09 6.53 5.68
CA PHE A 141 2.04 7.26 4.95
C PHE A 141 2.56 8.06 3.76
N VAL A 142 3.88 8.14 3.55
CA VAL A 142 4.46 8.97 2.48
C VAL A 142 3.97 8.53 1.09
N THR A 143 3.93 7.22 0.85
CA THR A 143 3.47 6.66 -0.42
C THR A 143 1.97 6.86 -0.63
N LEU A 144 1.16 6.74 0.42
CA LEU A 144 -0.28 7.02 0.37
C LEU A 144 -0.54 8.51 0.09
N ALA A 145 0.17 9.42 0.76
CA ALA A 145 0.05 10.85 0.52
C ALA A 145 0.47 11.23 -0.91
N ALA A 146 1.49 10.57 -1.47
CA ALA A 146 1.90 10.74 -2.86
C ALA A 146 0.82 10.27 -3.84
N MET A 147 0.18 9.13 -3.55
CA MET A 147 -0.92 8.59 -4.35
C MET A 147 -2.21 9.41 -4.20
N ASP A 148 -2.41 10.07 -3.06
CA ASP A 148 -3.53 11.00 -2.84
C ASP A 148 -3.33 12.38 -3.51
N GLY A 149 -2.16 12.62 -4.11
CA GLY A 149 -1.87 13.85 -4.84
C GLY A 149 -1.36 15.00 -3.98
N GLU A 150 -1.01 14.76 -2.71
CA GLU A 150 -0.46 15.79 -1.82
C GLU A 150 0.80 16.43 -2.41
N ALA A 151 0.89 17.76 -2.34
CA ALA A 151 2.05 18.50 -2.87
C ALA A 151 3.34 18.14 -2.13
N ASN A 152 3.26 17.93 -0.81
CA ASN A 152 4.36 17.50 0.02
C ASN A 152 4.00 16.22 0.81
N PRO A 153 4.24 15.02 0.25
CA PRO A 153 3.90 13.75 0.89
C PRO A 153 4.59 13.55 2.24
N ALA A 154 5.83 14.01 2.39
CA ALA A 154 6.56 13.88 3.66
C ALA A 154 5.89 14.71 4.77
N ALA A 155 5.55 15.97 4.50
CA ALA A 155 4.84 16.80 5.46
C ALA A 155 3.45 16.23 5.80
N ALA A 156 2.73 15.69 4.84
CA ALA A 156 1.44 15.02 5.06
C ALA A 156 1.58 13.79 5.97
N ASN A 157 2.63 13.00 5.78
CA ASN A 157 2.96 11.85 6.62
C ASN A 157 3.15 12.27 8.10
N PHE A 158 4.03 13.23 8.37
CA PHE A 158 4.28 13.67 9.74
C PHE A 158 3.05 14.30 10.39
N ARG A 159 2.25 15.05 9.64
CA ARG A 159 0.97 15.60 10.12
C ARG A 159 -0.03 14.49 10.48
N THR A 160 -0.04 13.38 9.73
CA THR A 160 -0.90 12.23 10.00
C THR A 160 -0.47 11.51 11.28
N ILE A 161 0.82 11.29 11.48
CA ILE A 161 1.37 10.68 12.68
C ILE A 161 1.07 11.55 13.91
N ALA A 162 1.31 12.86 13.81
CA ALA A 162 1.04 13.81 14.90
C ALA A 162 -0.45 13.88 15.29
N ALA A 163 -1.35 13.79 14.31
CA ALA A 163 -2.79 13.79 14.56
C ALA A 163 -3.31 12.49 15.21
N ARG A 164 -2.65 11.35 15.00
CA ARG A 164 -3.11 10.03 15.47
C ARG A 164 -1.96 9.14 15.99
N PRO A 165 -1.12 9.62 16.94
CA PRO A 165 0.12 8.94 17.33
C PRO A 165 -0.14 7.55 17.92
N VAL A 166 -1.13 7.39 18.78
CA VAL A 166 -1.45 6.09 19.40
C VAL A 166 -1.90 5.06 18.34
N ARG A 167 -2.74 5.47 17.41
CA ARG A 167 -3.19 4.58 16.33
C ARG A 167 -2.02 4.17 15.44
N TRP A 168 -1.12 5.10 15.14
CA TRP A 168 0.10 4.82 14.41
C TRP A 168 0.97 3.78 15.13
N VAL A 169 1.28 3.99 16.42
CA VAL A 169 2.10 3.05 17.20
C VAL A 169 1.48 1.65 17.23
N VAL A 170 0.20 1.54 17.58
CA VAL A 170 -0.50 0.24 17.64
C VAL A 170 -0.47 -0.45 16.28
N THR A 171 -0.74 0.29 15.21
CA THR A 171 -0.71 -0.26 13.85
C THR A 171 0.68 -0.75 13.49
N MET A 172 1.75 0.01 13.80
CA MET A 172 3.13 -0.38 13.52
C MET A 172 3.55 -1.63 14.29
N VAL A 173 3.15 -1.77 15.56
CA VAL A 173 3.44 -2.97 16.36
C VAL A 173 2.77 -4.21 15.75
N ILE A 174 1.49 -4.11 15.38
CA ILE A 174 0.77 -5.25 14.79
C ILE A 174 1.34 -5.61 13.42
N ILE A 175 1.62 -4.61 12.58
CA ILE A 175 2.23 -4.83 11.27
C ILE A 175 3.63 -5.43 11.41
N GLY A 176 4.43 -4.96 12.36
CA GLY A 176 5.74 -5.52 12.65
C GLY A 176 5.66 -7.00 13.05
N ALA A 177 4.68 -7.35 13.90
CA ALA A 177 4.45 -8.74 14.28
C ALA A 177 4.01 -9.61 13.08
N VAL A 178 3.07 -9.12 12.26
CA VAL A 178 2.63 -9.82 11.04
C VAL A 178 3.78 -9.96 10.05
N ALA A 179 4.58 -8.90 9.85
CA ALA A 179 5.74 -8.93 8.96
C ALA A 179 6.79 -9.95 9.43
N LEU A 180 7.02 -10.06 10.74
CA LEU A 180 7.93 -11.05 11.31
C LEU A 180 7.44 -12.48 11.04
N VAL A 181 6.16 -12.75 11.28
CA VAL A 181 5.55 -14.06 10.99
C VAL A 181 5.65 -14.40 9.50
N LEU A 182 5.34 -13.43 8.63
CA LEU A 182 5.49 -13.62 7.18
C LEU A 182 6.93 -13.88 6.78
N TRP A 183 7.88 -13.15 7.35
CA TRP A 183 9.30 -13.35 7.07
C TRP A 183 9.75 -14.77 7.45
N LEU A 184 9.33 -15.26 8.62
CA LEU A 184 9.61 -16.63 9.04
C LEU A 184 8.99 -17.66 8.08
N LEU A 185 7.72 -17.47 7.69
CA LEU A 185 7.04 -18.35 6.73
C LEU A 185 7.72 -18.33 5.36
N LEU A 186 8.14 -17.15 4.89
CA LEU A 186 8.87 -17.01 3.63
C LEU A 186 10.26 -17.66 3.69
N ALA A 187 10.97 -17.52 4.80
CA ALA A 187 12.25 -18.16 5.00
C ALA A 187 12.11 -19.70 4.95
N VAL A 188 11.11 -20.25 5.65
CA VAL A 188 10.80 -21.68 5.59
C VAL A 188 10.44 -22.11 4.16
N ASN A 189 9.57 -21.36 3.48
CA ASN A 189 9.18 -21.68 2.10
C ASN A 189 10.37 -21.64 1.14
N TRP A 190 11.26 -20.66 1.27
CA TRP A 190 12.47 -20.55 0.45
C TRP A 190 13.43 -21.71 0.64
N PHE A 191 13.55 -22.24 1.87
CA PHE A 191 14.39 -23.41 2.18
C PHE A 191 13.81 -24.72 1.65
N PHE A 192 12.49 -24.89 1.73
CA PHE A 192 11.85 -26.19 1.46
C PHE A 192 11.18 -26.29 0.10
N ILE A 193 10.79 -25.18 -0.52
CA ILE A 193 10.03 -25.16 -1.78
C ILE A 193 10.57 -24.06 -2.72
N PRO A 194 11.84 -24.16 -3.18
CA PRO A 194 12.41 -23.19 -4.11
C PRO A 194 11.88 -23.41 -5.54
N THR A 195 10.56 -23.30 -5.72
CA THR A 195 9.88 -23.58 -6.98
C THR A 195 9.02 -22.40 -7.42
N PRO A 196 8.62 -22.30 -8.69
CA PRO A 196 7.65 -21.31 -9.15
C PRO A 196 6.34 -21.36 -8.34
N ALA A 197 5.89 -22.53 -7.92
CA ALA A 197 4.71 -22.70 -7.06
C ALA A 197 4.91 -22.08 -5.67
N GLY A 198 6.07 -22.29 -5.05
CA GLY A 198 6.42 -21.64 -3.77
C GLY A 198 6.46 -20.12 -3.89
N SER A 199 7.04 -19.59 -4.97
CA SER A 199 7.05 -18.14 -5.26
C SER A 199 5.63 -17.59 -5.46
N PHE A 200 4.79 -18.29 -6.19
CA PHE A 200 3.38 -17.91 -6.39
C PHE A 200 2.63 -17.82 -5.07
N ILE A 201 2.71 -18.84 -4.22
CA ILE A 201 2.04 -18.87 -2.92
C ILE A 201 2.56 -17.74 -2.03
N ALA A 202 3.88 -17.61 -1.92
CA ALA A 202 4.53 -16.58 -1.11
C ALA A 202 4.11 -15.16 -1.54
N THR A 203 4.16 -14.88 -2.84
CA THR A 203 3.79 -13.55 -3.39
C THR A 203 2.30 -13.28 -3.22
N THR A 204 1.44 -14.30 -3.35
CA THR A 204 0.00 -14.16 -3.12
C THR A 204 -0.29 -13.80 -1.66
N VAL A 205 0.29 -14.51 -0.71
CA VAL A 205 0.11 -14.22 0.72
C VAL A 205 0.63 -12.85 1.07
N CYS A 206 1.83 -12.49 0.64
CA CYS A 206 2.39 -11.14 0.83
C CYS A 206 1.52 -10.06 0.20
N GLY A 207 0.99 -10.30 -0.99
CA GLY A 207 0.10 -9.38 -1.70
C GLY A 207 -1.19 -9.11 -0.93
N ILE A 208 -1.83 -10.16 -0.39
CA ILE A 208 -3.04 -10.04 0.42
C ILE A 208 -2.77 -9.25 1.71
N VAL A 209 -1.67 -9.53 2.39
CA VAL A 209 -1.29 -8.82 3.63
C VAL A 209 -0.94 -7.36 3.34
N THR A 210 -0.22 -7.09 2.26
CA THR A 210 0.10 -5.73 1.82
C THR A 210 -1.17 -4.95 1.47
N TRP A 211 -2.14 -5.59 0.83
CA TRP A 211 -3.43 -4.98 0.54
C TRP A 211 -4.22 -4.66 1.81
N TRP A 212 -4.32 -5.60 2.75
CA TRP A 212 -4.94 -5.34 4.06
C TRP A 212 -4.26 -4.18 4.80
N TRP A 213 -2.93 -4.16 4.82
CA TRP A 213 -2.15 -3.08 5.40
C TRP A 213 -2.43 -1.74 4.73
N SER A 214 -2.37 -1.68 3.39
CA SER A 214 -2.63 -0.44 2.63
C SER A 214 -4.00 0.14 2.94
N ASN A 215 -5.04 -0.72 3.05
CA ASN A 215 -6.38 -0.29 3.46
C ASN A 215 -6.40 0.29 4.89
N SER A 216 -5.73 -0.37 5.83
CA SER A 216 -5.68 0.08 7.22
C SER A 216 -4.96 1.44 7.35
N LEU A 217 -3.86 1.60 6.65
CA LEU A 217 -3.13 2.88 6.61
C LEU A 217 -3.92 3.98 5.90
N ALA A 218 -4.62 3.67 4.79
CA ALA A 218 -5.45 4.62 4.08
C ALA A 218 -6.58 5.17 4.98
N LEU A 219 -7.20 4.33 5.79
CA LEU A 219 -8.22 4.76 6.75
C LEU A 219 -7.67 5.71 7.82
N ILE A 220 -6.48 5.42 8.36
CA ILE A 220 -5.84 6.31 9.34
C ILE A 220 -5.49 7.65 8.69
N TYR A 221 -4.91 7.61 7.50
CA TYR A 221 -4.51 8.79 6.74
C TYR A 221 -5.70 9.69 6.43
N LEU A 222 -6.76 9.14 5.83
CA LEU A 222 -7.94 9.90 5.43
C LEU A 222 -8.72 10.43 6.64
N SER A 223 -8.81 9.66 7.75
CA SER A 223 -9.42 10.16 8.99
C SER A 223 -8.65 11.34 9.59
N ALA A 224 -7.33 11.33 9.50
CA ALA A 224 -6.51 12.46 9.94
C ALA A 224 -6.61 13.67 9.00
N LYS A 225 -6.83 13.42 7.71
CA LYS A 225 -7.05 14.48 6.70
C LYS A 225 -8.40 15.16 6.91
N ALA A 226 -9.49 14.40 7.08
CA ALA A 226 -10.83 14.91 7.31
C ALA A 226 -10.90 15.81 8.58
N ALA A 227 -10.34 15.34 9.69
CA ALA A 227 -10.32 16.12 10.93
C ALA A 227 -9.62 17.49 10.80
N ARG A 228 -8.66 17.61 9.88
CA ARG A 228 -7.98 18.90 9.62
C ARG A 228 -8.82 19.86 8.80
N THR A 229 -9.59 19.35 7.84
CA THR A 229 -10.47 20.18 7.01
C THR A 229 -11.55 20.82 7.86
N GLU A 230 -12.18 20.03 8.75
CA GLU A 230 -13.20 20.54 9.69
C GLU A 230 -12.66 21.65 10.60
N THR A 231 -11.42 21.53 11.09
CA THR A 231 -10.80 22.57 11.95
C THR A 231 -10.49 23.85 11.19
N SER A 232 -10.16 23.76 9.88
CA SER A 232 -9.85 24.94 9.08
C SER A 232 -11.09 25.71 8.61
N GLU A 233 -12.27 25.08 8.59
CA GLU A 233 -13.54 25.74 8.25
C GLU A 233 -14.19 26.47 9.46
N GLN A 234 -13.71 26.19 10.67
CA GLN A 234 -14.23 26.79 11.92
C GLN A 234 -13.45 28.05 12.35
N VAL A 235 -12.38 28.41 11.66
CA VAL A 235 -11.52 29.58 11.93
C VAL A 235 -11.72 30.64 10.85
#